data_77bcbbe644063f952e7080353114efeb
#
_entry.id   77bcbbe644063f952e7080353114efeb
#
_cell.length_a   1.000
_cell.length_b   1.000
_cell.length_c   1.000
_cell.angle_alpha   90.00
_cell.angle_beta   90.00
_cell.angle_gamma   90.00
#
_symmetry.space_group_name_H-M   'P 1'
#
loop_
_entity.id
_entity.type
_entity.pdbx_description
1 polymer ?
#
loop_
_entity_poly.entity_id
_entity_poly.type
_entity_poly.pdbx_seq_one_letter_code
_entity_poly.pdbx_strand_id
1 'polypeptide(L)'
;MAVAANKRSVMNLYSHADDMYSHQTRIALAEKGVGVDIHLVDMDNLPDDLFELNPYGTIPTLIDRDLALYEAKIIIEYLDERFPHPPLMPVYPVSRGRSRLMMHRIEQDWYSLAKIILSGPADAASKARTELRESLLSIAPILNEAPYFMSEDFSLVDCYLAPLLWRLPVFGIELDGQGSKELKTYMLRLFERESFQASLTETERELRFGNPV
;
A
#
# COMPACT_ATOMS: atom_id res chain seq x y z
N MET A 1 39.86 -16.90 19.93
CA MET A 1 38.78 -17.12 18.96
C MET A 1 37.70 -16.10 19.27
N ALA A 2 37.61 -15.05 18.45
CA ALA A 2 36.57 -14.02 18.62
C ALA A 2 35.26 -14.59 18.10
N VAL A 3 34.25 -14.67 18.97
CA VAL A 3 32.87 -14.97 18.61
C VAL A 3 32.41 -13.81 17.76
N ALA A 4 32.26 -14.04 16.46
CA ALA A 4 31.62 -13.08 15.54
C ALA A 4 30.21 -12.82 16.07
N ALA A 5 29.99 -11.62 16.61
CA ALA A 5 28.64 -11.16 16.97
C ALA A 5 27.80 -11.25 15.70
N ASN A 6 26.80 -12.11 15.76
CA ASN A 6 25.79 -12.28 14.71
C ASN A 6 25.04 -10.95 14.59
N LYS A 7 25.55 -10.02 13.77
CA LYS A 7 24.79 -8.83 13.37
C LYS A 7 23.56 -9.36 12.65
N ARG A 8 22.40 -9.32 13.31
CA ARG A 8 21.12 -9.50 12.63
C ARG A 8 21.14 -8.50 11.49
N SER A 9 21.20 -9.00 10.24
CA SER A 9 21.08 -8.13 9.09
C SER A 9 19.71 -7.49 9.14
N VAL A 10 19.68 -6.17 9.25
CA VAL A 10 18.44 -5.40 9.17
C VAL A 10 18.01 -5.44 7.71
N MET A 11 16.70 -5.64 7.47
CA MET A 11 16.17 -5.52 6.12
C MET A 11 16.30 -4.07 5.63
N ASN A 12 16.46 -3.90 4.33
CA ASN A 12 16.49 -2.59 3.68
C ASN A 12 15.37 -2.50 2.68
N LEU A 13 14.63 -1.38 2.70
CA LEU A 13 13.57 -1.08 1.74
C LEU A 13 13.92 0.18 0.96
N TYR A 14 14.11 0.08 -0.34
CA TYR A 14 14.10 1.22 -1.26
C TYR A 14 12.65 1.58 -1.56
N SER A 15 12.27 2.81 -1.29
CA SER A 15 10.88 3.28 -1.28
C SER A 15 10.81 4.70 -1.83
N HIS A 16 9.73 5.04 -2.51
CA HIS A 16 9.46 6.43 -2.87
C HIS A 16 8.54 7.10 -1.85
N ALA A 17 8.68 8.42 -1.71
CA ALA A 17 8.00 9.18 -0.66
C ALA A 17 6.48 9.23 -0.82
N ASP A 18 5.95 9.20 -2.05
CA ASP A 18 4.52 9.34 -2.34
C ASP A 18 3.95 8.26 -3.26
N ASP A 19 4.72 7.21 -3.58
CA ASP A 19 4.24 6.11 -4.40
C ASP A 19 3.32 5.16 -3.62
N MET A 20 2.20 4.79 -4.25
CA MET A 20 1.19 3.91 -3.64
C MET A 20 1.71 2.48 -3.37
N TYR A 21 2.54 1.93 -4.25
CA TYR A 21 3.11 0.59 -4.09
C TYR A 21 4.16 0.56 -2.96
N SER A 22 4.97 1.60 -2.88
CA SER A 22 5.89 1.82 -1.75
C SER A 22 5.12 1.93 -0.43
N HIS A 23 4.00 2.66 -0.42
CA HIS A 23 3.17 2.80 0.77
C HIS A 23 2.52 1.47 1.19
N GLN A 24 2.02 0.63 0.25
CA GLN A 24 1.55 -0.72 0.56
C GLN A 24 2.60 -1.52 1.34
N THR A 25 3.84 -1.48 0.87
CA THR A 25 4.96 -2.22 1.50
C THR A 25 5.27 -1.68 2.90
N ARG A 26 5.29 -0.36 3.07
CA ARG A 26 5.50 0.26 4.39
C ARG A 26 4.39 -0.07 5.38
N ILE A 27 3.12 -0.12 4.93
CA ILE A 27 2.00 -0.54 5.78
C ILE A 27 2.20 -1.99 6.24
N ALA A 28 2.51 -2.91 5.32
CA ALA A 28 2.72 -4.31 5.66
C ALA A 28 3.88 -4.50 6.65
N LEU A 29 5.00 -3.78 6.46
CA LEU A 29 6.13 -3.78 7.39
C LEU A 29 5.74 -3.27 8.78
N ALA A 30 4.98 -2.18 8.85
CA ALA A 30 4.52 -1.61 10.10
C ALA A 30 3.53 -2.53 10.82
N GLU A 31 2.61 -3.20 10.11
CA GLU A 31 1.71 -4.21 10.67
C GLU A 31 2.47 -5.41 11.24
N LYS A 32 3.57 -5.80 10.61
CA LYS A 32 4.43 -6.88 11.10
C LYS A 32 5.31 -6.47 12.28
N GLY A 33 5.45 -5.19 12.54
CA GLY A 33 6.29 -4.68 13.64
C GLY A 33 7.76 -5.05 13.49
N VAL A 34 8.26 -5.20 12.25
CA VAL A 34 9.63 -5.62 11.99
C VAL A 34 10.53 -4.43 11.73
N GLY A 35 11.78 -4.52 12.23
CA GLY A 35 12.78 -3.50 11.97
C GLY A 35 13.24 -3.52 10.50
N VAL A 36 13.23 -2.37 9.86
CA VAL A 36 13.63 -2.16 8.48
C VAL A 36 14.28 -0.79 8.34
N ASP A 37 15.36 -0.70 7.57
CA ASP A 37 15.95 0.57 7.17
C ASP A 37 15.29 1.01 5.86
N ILE A 38 14.55 2.12 5.91
CA ILE A 38 13.83 2.65 4.74
C ILE A 38 14.69 3.74 4.10
N HIS A 39 15.06 3.50 2.84
CA HIS A 39 15.78 4.42 1.98
C HIS A 39 14.79 5.08 1.02
N LEU A 40 14.47 6.36 1.27
CA LEU A 40 13.66 7.13 0.33
C LEU A 40 14.52 7.50 -0.88
N VAL A 41 14.09 7.08 -2.05
CA VAL A 41 14.81 7.29 -3.31
C VAL A 41 14.03 8.23 -4.23
N ASP A 42 14.80 8.99 -5.01
CA ASP A 42 14.30 9.81 -6.10
C ASP A 42 14.30 8.98 -7.38
N MET A 43 13.15 8.93 -8.08
CA MET A 43 13.03 8.15 -9.33
C MET A 43 13.87 8.70 -10.48
N ASP A 44 14.19 10.00 -10.44
CA ASP A 44 15.05 10.64 -11.44
C ASP A 44 16.56 10.41 -11.15
N ASN A 45 16.89 9.91 -9.95
CA ASN A 45 18.26 9.67 -9.51
C ASN A 45 18.36 8.43 -8.63
N LEU A 46 18.05 7.26 -9.20
CA LEU A 46 18.13 5.99 -8.49
C LEU A 46 19.58 5.62 -8.18
N PRO A 47 19.86 5.03 -6.99
CA PRO A 47 21.18 4.51 -6.65
C PRO A 47 21.67 3.45 -7.67
N ASP A 48 22.95 3.53 -8.06
CA ASP A 48 23.54 2.58 -9.03
C ASP A 48 23.45 1.13 -8.57
N ASP A 49 23.63 0.89 -7.27
CA ASP A 49 23.56 -0.44 -6.65
C ASP A 49 22.14 -1.04 -6.67
N LEU A 50 21.10 -0.21 -6.81
CA LEU A 50 19.74 -0.69 -6.96
C LEU A 50 19.55 -1.51 -8.25
N PHE A 51 20.20 -1.14 -9.34
CA PHE A 51 20.12 -1.87 -10.61
C PHE A 51 20.82 -3.24 -10.57
N GLU A 52 21.82 -3.40 -9.68
CA GLU A 52 22.44 -4.70 -9.44
C GLU A 52 21.50 -5.65 -8.69
N LEU A 53 20.63 -5.10 -7.82
CA LEU A 53 19.68 -5.83 -7.00
C LEU A 53 18.33 -6.06 -7.70
N ASN A 54 17.89 -5.10 -8.48
CA ASN A 54 16.65 -5.11 -9.25
C ASN A 54 16.91 -4.59 -10.68
N PRO A 55 17.03 -5.47 -11.66
CA PRO A 55 17.38 -5.08 -13.04
C PRO A 55 16.33 -4.20 -13.73
N TYR A 56 15.10 -4.11 -13.18
CA TYR A 56 14.07 -3.23 -13.69
C TYR A 56 14.14 -1.81 -13.12
N GLY A 57 14.98 -1.58 -12.10
CA GLY A 57 15.08 -0.28 -11.42
C GLY A 57 13.75 0.22 -10.86
N THR A 58 12.86 -0.69 -10.47
CA THR A 58 11.55 -0.34 -9.92
C THR A 58 11.56 -0.27 -8.40
N ILE A 59 10.64 0.47 -7.83
CA ILE A 59 10.38 0.54 -6.40
C ILE A 59 8.92 0.19 -6.10
N PRO A 60 8.63 -0.40 -4.93
CA PRO A 60 9.56 -0.75 -3.84
C PRO A 60 10.49 -1.93 -4.19
N THR A 61 11.71 -1.90 -3.62
CA THR A 61 12.65 -3.03 -3.64
C THR A 61 13.07 -3.34 -2.21
N LEU A 62 12.87 -4.59 -1.76
CA LEU A 62 13.22 -5.08 -0.44
C LEU A 62 14.44 -5.98 -0.49
N ILE A 63 15.37 -5.75 0.42
CA ILE A 63 16.55 -6.60 0.63
C ILE A 63 16.46 -7.25 2.01
N ASP A 64 16.39 -8.58 2.04
CA ASP A 64 16.53 -9.38 3.26
C ASP A 64 17.74 -10.31 3.10
N ARG A 65 18.85 -9.94 3.67
CA ARG A 65 20.17 -10.63 3.54
C ARG A 65 20.65 -10.65 2.09
N ASP A 66 20.65 -11.84 1.46
CA ASP A 66 21.03 -12.11 0.08
C ASP A 66 19.83 -12.16 -0.88
N LEU A 67 18.61 -12.03 -0.34
CA LEU A 67 17.38 -12.00 -1.13
C LEU A 67 17.01 -10.57 -1.50
N ALA A 68 16.92 -10.28 -2.79
CA ALA A 68 16.33 -9.05 -3.32
C ALA A 68 14.95 -9.35 -3.91
N LEU A 69 13.94 -8.60 -3.48
CA LEU A 69 12.56 -8.70 -3.97
C LEU A 69 12.08 -7.35 -4.49
N TYR A 70 11.40 -7.36 -5.60
CA TYR A 70 10.70 -6.22 -6.16
C TYR A 70 9.25 -6.60 -6.51
N GLU A 71 8.40 -5.62 -6.89
CA GLU A 71 6.94 -5.72 -6.94
C GLU A 71 6.30 -5.80 -5.56
N ALA A 72 5.52 -4.77 -5.20
CA ALA A 72 4.90 -4.65 -3.88
C ALA A 72 4.11 -5.90 -3.47
N LYS A 73 3.35 -6.49 -4.40
CA LYS A 73 2.56 -7.70 -4.15
C LYS A 73 3.41 -8.91 -3.72
N ILE A 74 4.60 -9.06 -4.31
CA ILE A 74 5.54 -10.14 -3.97
C ILE A 74 6.13 -9.86 -2.59
N ILE A 75 6.55 -8.61 -2.36
CA ILE A 75 7.16 -8.20 -1.10
C ILE A 75 6.20 -8.38 0.08
N ILE A 76 4.95 -7.91 -0.03
CA ILE A 76 4.01 -7.99 1.10
C ILE A 76 3.55 -9.43 1.39
N GLU A 77 3.42 -10.30 0.38
CA GLU A 77 3.17 -11.72 0.60
C GLU A 77 4.39 -12.41 1.25
N TYR A 78 5.61 -12.10 0.79
CA TYR A 78 6.83 -12.57 1.43
C TYR A 78 6.89 -12.16 2.91
N LEU A 79 6.58 -10.90 3.21
CA LEU A 79 6.58 -10.41 4.59
C LEU A 79 5.55 -11.15 5.46
N ASP A 80 4.37 -11.45 4.92
CA ASP A 80 3.35 -12.21 5.64
C ASP A 80 3.81 -13.66 5.93
N GLU A 81 4.47 -14.31 4.98
CA GLU A 81 5.01 -15.66 5.16
C GLU A 81 6.25 -15.69 6.06
N ARG A 82 7.12 -14.68 5.93
CA ARG A 82 8.37 -14.56 6.72
C ARG A 82 8.11 -14.23 8.19
N PHE A 83 7.07 -13.45 8.45
CA PHE A 83 6.62 -13.01 9.77
C PHE A 83 5.14 -13.36 9.95
N PRO A 84 4.81 -14.60 10.35
CA PRO A 84 3.44 -15.10 10.30
C PRO A 84 2.49 -14.43 11.30
N HIS A 85 2.98 -13.60 12.22
CA HIS A 85 2.15 -12.92 13.21
C HIS A 85 2.40 -11.40 13.23
N PRO A 86 1.30 -10.61 13.25
CA PRO A 86 -0.08 -10.98 12.99
C PRO A 86 -0.26 -11.46 11.54
N PRO A 87 -1.16 -12.43 11.26
CA PRO A 87 -1.41 -12.88 9.90
C PRO A 87 -2.16 -11.80 9.10
N LEU A 88 -1.69 -11.51 7.88
CA LEU A 88 -2.34 -10.57 6.97
C LEU A 88 -3.04 -11.28 5.80
N MET A 89 -2.89 -12.60 5.71
CA MET A 89 -3.61 -13.45 4.77
C MET A 89 -4.39 -14.54 5.52
N PRO A 90 -5.58 -14.90 5.01
CA PRO A 90 -6.36 -16.00 5.60
C PRO A 90 -5.60 -17.33 5.58
N VAL A 91 -5.91 -18.20 6.54
CA VAL A 91 -5.27 -19.52 6.64
C VAL A 91 -5.71 -20.48 5.51
N TYR A 92 -7.00 -20.45 5.14
CA TYR A 92 -7.55 -21.41 4.20
C TYR A 92 -7.26 -21.06 2.74
N PRO A 93 -6.85 -22.03 1.90
CA PRO A 93 -6.48 -21.81 0.51
C PRO A 93 -7.57 -21.10 -0.32
N VAL A 94 -8.84 -21.45 -0.12
CA VAL A 94 -9.96 -20.80 -0.82
C VAL A 94 -10.05 -19.31 -0.49
N SER A 95 -9.94 -18.97 0.79
CA SER A 95 -9.97 -17.58 1.24
C SER A 95 -8.73 -16.81 0.76
N ARG A 96 -7.53 -17.43 0.80
CA ARG A 96 -6.30 -16.85 0.22
C ARG A 96 -6.47 -16.58 -1.27
N GLY A 97 -7.06 -17.51 -2.03
CA GLY A 97 -7.36 -17.33 -3.44
C GLY A 97 -8.29 -16.14 -3.70
N ARG A 98 -9.34 -16.00 -2.88
CA ARG A 98 -10.27 -14.85 -2.95
C ARG A 98 -9.56 -13.52 -2.62
N SER A 99 -8.74 -13.48 -1.60
CA SER A 99 -7.95 -12.28 -1.25
C SER A 99 -7.02 -11.88 -2.40
N ARG A 100 -6.29 -12.83 -3.00
CA ARG A 100 -5.42 -12.55 -4.16
C ARG A 100 -6.19 -12.04 -5.37
N LEU A 101 -7.37 -12.64 -5.65
CA LEU A 101 -8.24 -12.14 -6.73
C LEU A 101 -8.71 -10.72 -6.45
N MET A 102 -9.04 -10.40 -5.19
CA MET A 102 -9.47 -9.05 -4.82
C MET A 102 -8.33 -8.04 -4.96
N MET A 103 -7.12 -8.35 -4.46
CA MET A 103 -5.93 -7.51 -4.64
C MET A 103 -5.65 -7.25 -6.13
N HIS A 104 -5.73 -8.29 -6.96
CA HIS A 104 -5.58 -8.16 -8.41
C HIS A 104 -6.63 -7.23 -9.02
N ARG A 105 -7.91 -7.35 -8.62
CA ARG A 105 -8.98 -6.47 -9.12
C ARG A 105 -8.77 -5.02 -8.69
N ILE A 106 -8.40 -4.77 -7.44
CA ILE A 106 -8.08 -3.43 -6.95
C ILE A 106 -6.97 -2.79 -7.82
N GLU A 107 -5.92 -3.56 -8.12
CA GLU A 107 -4.82 -3.09 -8.95
C GLU A 107 -5.28 -2.81 -10.39
N GLN A 108 -6.01 -3.73 -11.02
CA GLN A 108 -6.47 -3.59 -12.41
C GLN A 108 -7.55 -2.51 -12.56
N ASP A 109 -8.52 -2.47 -11.65
CA ASP A 109 -9.67 -1.59 -11.81
C ASP A 109 -9.38 -0.19 -11.23
N TRP A 110 -8.79 -0.08 -10.03
CA TRP A 110 -8.69 1.22 -9.34
C TRP A 110 -7.32 1.89 -9.44
N TYR A 111 -6.23 1.12 -9.34
CA TYR A 111 -4.89 1.68 -9.51
C TYR A 111 -4.63 2.14 -10.94
N SER A 112 -5.22 1.45 -11.94
CA SER A 112 -5.18 1.89 -13.33
C SER A 112 -5.88 3.24 -13.53
N LEU A 113 -7.06 3.44 -12.90
CA LEU A 113 -7.77 4.72 -12.90
C LEU A 113 -6.96 5.80 -12.18
N ALA A 114 -6.38 5.50 -11.03
CA ALA A 114 -5.51 6.44 -10.31
C ALA A 114 -4.31 6.88 -11.17
N LYS A 115 -3.70 5.96 -11.91
CA LYS A 115 -2.62 6.28 -12.85
C LYS A 115 -3.10 7.23 -13.97
N ILE A 116 -4.28 6.99 -14.52
CA ILE A 116 -4.87 7.87 -15.54
C ILE A 116 -5.16 9.26 -14.96
N ILE A 117 -5.63 9.34 -13.70
CA ILE A 117 -5.90 10.61 -13.02
C ILE A 117 -4.62 11.42 -12.86
N LEU A 118 -3.51 10.78 -12.51
CA LEU A 118 -2.23 11.45 -12.22
C LEU A 118 -1.45 11.85 -13.46
N SER A 119 -1.49 11.06 -14.53
CA SER A 119 -0.60 11.22 -15.69
C SER A 119 -1.29 11.22 -17.05
N GLY A 120 -2.62 11.01 -17.09
CA GLY A 120 -3.38 10.98 -18.33
C GLY A 120 -3.78 12.38 -18.85
N PRO A 121 -4.30 12.46 -20.09
CA PRO A 121 -4.90 13.68 -20.62
C PRO A 121 -6.10 14.14 -19.76
N ALA A 122 -6.35 15.45 -19.70
CA ALA A 122 -7.36 16.06 -18.82
C ALA A 122 -8.76 15.42 -18.94
N ASP A 123 -9.22 15.15 -20.17
CA ASP A 123 -10.52 14.51 -20.42
C ASP A 123 -10.58 13.06 -19.90
N ALA A 124 -9.50 12.30 -20.08
CA ALA A 124 -9.39 10.95 -19.56
C ALA A 124 -9.33 10.95 -18.02
N ALA A 125 -8.54 11.86 -17.45
CA ALA A 125 -8.43 12.03 -16.00
C ALA A 125 -9.78 12.41 -15.36
N SER A 126 -10.59 13.28 -16.02
CA SER A 126 -11.92 13.63 -15.54
C SER A 126 -12.87 12.43 -15.51
N LYS A 127 -12.88 11.62 -16.58
CA LYS A 127 -13.69 10.39 -16.65
C LYS A 127 -13.23 9.38 -15.60
N ALA A 128 -11.93 9.18 -15.46
CA ALA A 128 -11.35 8.25 -14.49
C ALA A 128 -11.69 8.64 -13.04
N ARG A 129 -11.75 9.95 -12.69
CA ARG A 129 -12.20 10.42 -11.37
C ARG A 129 -13.65 10.01 -11.09
N THR A 130 -14.52 10.22 -12.06
CA THR A 130 -15.94 9.85 -11.91
C THR A 130 -16.09 8.35 -11.74
N GLU A 131 -15.45 7.56 -12.60
CA GLU A 131 -15.49 6.10 -12.56
C GLU A 131 -14.92 5.54 -11.25
N LEU A 132 -13.76 6.02 -10.81
CA LEU A 132 -13.17 5.59 -9.55
C LEU A 132 -14.07 5.94 -8.36
N ARG A 133 -14.62 7.15 -8.31
CA ARG A 133 -15.55 7.57 -7.27
C ARG A 133 -16.79 6.67 -7.21
N GLU A 134 -17.45 6.45 -8.34
CA GLU A 134 -18.66 5.62 -8.42
C GLU A 134 -18.36 4.17 -8.03
N SER A 135 -17.25 3.62 -8.51
CA SER A 135 -16.82 2.27 -8.17
C SER A 135 -16.52 2.11 -6.67
N LEU A 136 -15.83 3.08 -6.05
CA LEU A 136 -15.59 3.08 -4.61
C LEU A 136 -16.87 3.20 -3.79
N LEU A 137 -17.82 4.02 -4.20
CA LEU A 137 -19.11 4.13 -3.51
C LEU A 137 -19.95 2.85 -3.64
N SER A 138 -19.81 2.12 -4.74
CA SER A 138 -20.56 0.87 -4.99
C SER A 138 -20.21 -0.26 -4.02
N ILE A 139 -19.02 -0.23 -3.38
CA ILE A 139 -18.63 -1.25 -2.40
C ILE A 139 -19.16 -0.99 -0.99
N ALA A 140 -19.86 0.11 -0.75
CA ALA A 140 -20.39 0.48 0.57
C ALA A 140 -21.17 -0.66 1.28
N PRO A 141 -22.02 -1.46 0.59
CA PRO A 141 -22.67 -2.60 1.24
C PRO A 141 -21.70 -3.61 1.84
N ILE A 142 -20.59 -3.88 1.15
CA ILE A 142 -19.56 -4.82 1.62
C ILE A 142 -18.87 -4.30 2.88
N LEU A 143 -18.67 -2.98 2.97
CA LEU A 143 -18.01 -2.34 4.12
C LEU A 143 -18.86 -2.33 5.40
N ASN A 144 -20.15 -2.66 5.30
CA ASN A 144 -21.05 -2.82 6.46
C ASN A 144 -21.03 -4.25 7.02
N GLU A 145 -20.52 -5.22 6.28
CA GLU A 145 -20.55 -6.63 6.68
C GLU A 145 -19.46 -6.97 7.71
N ALA A 146 -18.32 -6.27 7.64
CA ALA A 146 -17.18 -6.53 8.51
C ALA A 146 -16.37 -5.24 8.77
N PRO A 147 -15.54 -5.21 9.82
CA PRO A 147 -14.70 -4.05 10.13
C PRO A 147 -13.68 -3.70 9.06
N TYR A 148 -13.11 -4.71 8.40
CA TYR A 148 -12.14 -4.58 7.31
C TYR A 148 -12.71 -5.13 6.01
N PHE A 149 -11.98 -5.00 4.92
CA PHE A 149 -12.52 -5.36 3.61
C PHE A 149 -12.77 -6.86 3.51
N MET A 150 -14.05 -7.26 3.59
CA MET A 150 -14.52 -8.65 3.60
C MET A 150 -13.89 -9.51 4.72
N SER A 151 -13.48 -8.91 5.83
CA SER A 151 -12.76 -9.58 6.91
C SER A 151 -13.02 -8.94 8.27
N GLU A 152 -12.99 -9.76 9.32
CA GLU A 152 -12.98 -9.28 10.71
C GLU A 152 -11.63 -8.69 11.10
N ASP A 153 -10.54 -9.17 10.46
CA ASP A 153 -9.18 -8.75 10.73
C ASP A 153 -8.61 -7.95 9.56
N PHE A 154 -7.70 -7.01 9.88
CA PHE A 154 -6.92 -6.28 8.88
C PHE A 154 -6.09 -7.26 8.04
N SER A 155 -6.05 -7.03 6.73
CA SER A 155 -5.46 -7.96 5.77
C SER A 155 -4.60 -7.27 4.69
N LEU A 156 -3.94 -8.05 3.84
CA LEU A 156 -3.23 -7.51 2.69
C LEU A 156 -4.17 -6.77 1.72
N VAL A 157 -5.47 -7.11 1.67
CA VAL A 157 -6.45 -6.38 0.85
C VAL A 157 -6.57 -4.94 1.34
N ASP A 158 -6.57 -4.72 2.66
CA ASP A 158 -6.61 -3.38 3.26
C ASP A 158 -5.31 -2.62 2.99
N CYS A 159 -4.15 -3.32 2.94
CA CYS A 159 -2.87 -2.74 2.53
C CYS A 159 -2.92 -2.18 1.09
N TYR A 160 -3.68 -2.81 0.19
CA TYR A 160 -3.90 -2.29 -1.17
C TYR A 160 -4.84 -1.10 -1.19
N LEU A 161 -5.88 -1.12 -0.37
CA LEU A 161 -6.90 -0.07 -0.36
C LEU A 161 -6.43 1.23 0.31
N ALA A 162 -5.73 1.11 1.42
CA ALA A 162 -5.37 2.25 2.26
C ALA A 162 -4.57 3.33 1.52
N PRO A 163 -3.52 3.04 0.71
CA PRO A 163 -2.79 4.06 -0.04
C PRO A 163 -3.64 4.79 -1.07
N LEU A 164 -4.53 4.08 -1.76
CA LEU A 164 -5.44 4.66 -2.74
C LEU A 164 -6.44 5.61 -2.07
N LEU A 165 -7.07 5.15 -0.99
CA LEU A 165 -8.06 5.93 -0.23
C LEU A 165 -7.44 7.15 0.45
N TRP A 166 -6.18 7.03 0.89
CA TRP A 166 -5.43 8.17 1.44
C TRP A 166 -5.27 9.30 0.42
N ARG A 167 -5.13 8.97 -0.85
CA ARG A 167 -4.86 9.91 -1.95
C ARG A 167 -6.11 10.46 -2.65
N LEU A 168 -7.31 10.14 -2.19
CA LEU A 168 -8.55 10.68 -2.80
C LEU A 168 -8.56 12.22 -2.91
N PRO A 169 -8.11 12.99 -1.91
CA PRO A 169 -7.99 14.45 -2.05
C PRO A 169 -7.02 14.88 -3.15
N VAL A 170 -5.88 14.19 -3.28
CA VAL A 170 -4.89 14.44 -4.35
C VAL A 170 -5.48 14.16 -5.73
N PHE A 171 -6.33 13.15 -5.83
CA PHE A 171 -7.07 12.83 -7.07
C PHE A 171 -8.20 13.84 -7.36
N GLY A 172 -8.52 14.73 -6.42
CA GLY A 172 -9.67 15.63 -6.54
C GLY A 172 -11.00 14.89 -6.45
N ILE A 173 -11.05 13.79 -5.68
CA ILE A 173 -12.24 12.98 -5.46
C ILE A 173 -12.83 13.29 -4.08
N GLU A 174 -14.01 13.84 -4.09
CA GLU A 174 -14.84 14.03 -2.89
C GLU A 174 -15.89 12.92 -2.81
N LEU A 175 -16.08 12.40 -1.58
CA LEU A 175 -17.05 11.36 -1.31
C LEU A 175 -18.31 11.98 -0.73
N ASP A 176 -19.38 11.94 -1.52
CA ASP A 176 -20.71 12.42 -1.14
C ASP A 176 -21.81 11.45 -1.64
N GLY A 177 -23.03 11.63 -1.15
CA GLY A 177 -24.17 10.81 -1.53
C GLY A 177 -24.20 9.43 -0.88
N GLN A 178 -24.92 8.52 -1.51
CA GLN A 178 -25.17 7.17 -1.00
C GLN A 178 -23.84 6.37 -0.95
N GLY A 179 -23.59 5.65 0.15
CA GLY A 179 -22.39 4.84 0.36
C GLY A 179 -21.19 5.62 0.90
N SER A 180 -21.26 6.97 0.89
CA SER A 180 -20.12 7.79 1.33
C SER A 180 -19.83 7.66 2.83
N LYS A 181 -20.86 7.46 3.66
CA LYS A 181 -20.73 7.32 5.11
C LYS A 181 -19.96 6.05 5.46
N GLU A 182 -20.36 4.95 4.86
CA GLU A 182 -19.75 3.63 5.06
C GLU A 182 -18.27 3.64 4.65
N LEU A 183 -18.00 4.17 3.47
CA LEU A 183 -16.62 4.28 2.97
C LEU A 183 -15.77 5.20 3.86
N LYS A 184 -16.30 6.36 4.27
CA LYS A 184 -15.59 7.25 5.22
C LYS A 184 -15.32 6.60 6.57
N THR A 185 -16.27 5.81 7.09
CA THR A 185 -16.09 5.07 8.35
C THR A 185 -14.98 4.03 8.23
N TYR A 186 -14.95 3.29 7.12
CA TYR A 186 -13.88 2.35 6.82
C TYR A 186 -12.51 3.06 6.69
N MET A 187 -12.45 4.16 5.93
CA MET A 187 -11.23 4.97 5.79
C MET A 187 -10.71 5.45 7.14
N LEU A 188 -11.56 5.97 8.02
CA LEU A 188 -11.15 6.40 9.36
C LEU A 188 -10.52 5.24 10.14
N ARG A 189 -11.16 4.07 10.13
CA ARG A 189 -10.64 2.87 10.79
C ARG A 189 -9.27 2.47 10.29
N LEU A 190 -9.04 2.54 8.97
CA LEU A 190 -7.72 2.27 8.39
C LEU A 190 -6.69 3.31 8.82
N PHE A 191 -7.05 4.58 8.73
CA PHE A 191 -6.12 5.69 8.92
C PHE A 191 -5.77 5.94 10.41
N GLU A 192 -6.63 5.54 11.34
CA GLU A 192 -6.37 5.62 12.78
C GLU A 192 -5.46 4.49 13.30
N ARG A 193 -5.17 3.47 12.49
CA ARG A 193 -4.24 2.42 12.88
C ARG A 193 -2.84 2.98 13.10
N GLU A 194 -2.21 2.58 14.19
CA GLU A 194 -0.82 2.98 14.51
C GLU A 194 0.15 2.60 13.38
N SER A 195 -0.01 1.40 12.82
CA SER A 195 0.78 0.90 11.68
C SER A 195 0.61 1.76 10.42
N PHE A 196 -0.61 2.18 10.12
CA PHE A 196 -0.86 3.08 9.00
C PHE A 196 -0.19 4.44 9.24
N GLN A 197 -0.36 5.01 10.43
CA GLN A 197 0.27 6.28 10.79
C GLN A 197 1.80 6.23 10.78
N ALA A 198 2.38 5.10 11.21
CA ALA A 198 3.82 4.87 11.18
C ALA A 198 4.35 4.66 9.75
N SER A 199 3.53 4.21 8.82
CA SER A 199 3.90 3.96 7.42
C SER A 199 3.96 5.23 6.56
N LEU A 200 3.31 6.32 7.01
CA LEU A 200 3.22 7.57 6.26
C LEU A 200 4.55 8.33 6.26
N THR A 201 4.95 8.79 5.09
CA THR A 201 6.01 9.78 4.93
C THR A 201 5.48 11.19 5.24
N GLU A 202 6.38 12.14 5.43
CA GLU A 202 6.03 13.56 5.57
C GLU A 202 5.34 14.06 4.28
N THR A 203 5.88 13.74 3.12
CA THR A 203 5.31 14.07 1.80
C THR A 203 3.86 13.58 1.66
N GLU A 204 3.55 12.35 2.06
CA GLU A 204 2.18 11.81 1.99
C GLU A 204 1.20 12.53 2.93
N ARG A 205 1.69 13.03 4.07
CA ARG A 205 0.88 13.86 4.98
C ARG A 205 0.61 15.23 4.37
N GLU A 206 1.64 15.89 3.84
CA GLU A 206 1.55 17.19 3.18
C GLU A 206 0.62 17.16 1.97
N LEU A 207 0.73 16.15 1.12
CA LEU A 207 -0.13 15.97 -0.05
C LEU A 207 -1.62 15.87 0.31
N ARG A 208 -1.95 15.29 1.46
CA ARG A 208 -3.34 15.14 1.89
C ARG A 208 -3.89 16.38 2.60
N PHE A 209 -3.10 17.01 3.46
CA PHE A 209 -3.57 18.08 4.34
C PHE A 209 -3.10 19.48 3.91
N GLY A 210 -2.24 19.56 2.90
CA GLY A 210 -1.49 20.77 2.58
C GLY A 210 -0.32 20.98 3.56
N ASN A 211 0.64 21.82 3.17
CA ASN A 211 1.73 22.18 4.08
C ASN A 211 1.13 22.82 5.35
N PRO A 212 1.48 22.34 6.55
CA PRO A 212 1.18 23.08 7.76
C PRO A 212 1.88 24.44 7.67
N VAL A 213 1.09 25.52 7.62
CA VAL A 213 1.60 26.90 7.64
C VAL A 213 2.19 27.19 9.02
#